data_5dfa1809a3bce07afe8b33ad4e944707
#
_entry.id   5dfa1809a3bce07afe8b33ad4e944707
#
_cell.length_a   1.000
_cell.length_b   1.000
_cell.length_c   1.000
_cell.angle_alpha   90.00
_cell.angle_beta   90.00
_cell.angle_gamma   90.00
#
_symmetry.space_group_name_H-M   'P 1'
#
loop_
_entity.id
_entity.type
_entity.pdbx_description
1 polymer ?
#
loop_
_entity_poly.entity_id
_entity_poly.type
_entity_poly.pdbx_seq_one_letter_code
_entity_poly.pdbx_strand_id
1 'polypeptide(L)'
;MSRAPAEIRTSRMAALARLPTFFALDDKTAVVAGGSQAAAWKAELLSAAGARVDVFAATPGDDMRALAEAPPRGAIVVHDRAWAADDFVGAAIAVADCADDVEAAAFAAAARAAGVPVNVIDRPAFCDFAFGAIVNRSPLVIGISTDGAAPVFAQAIRAKIEALIPKGFARWADAARSWRPRVQALALPFRGRRNFWEKFAARALTAPDRAPTAADLDALLAPAAAPHAGSVVLVGAGPGDPELLTLRALRALQSADVILFDALVSADVLDFARREAKKMLVGKTGHAPSCRQDDINALMISLAKAGRRVVRLKGGDPMIFGRADEEIMACRAAGIAVEVVPGITTAQGAASRLLVSLTRRGKARRLQYITGHGRDGKLPADIDWASLADPAVTTVVYMPTKTLPELVAKAINAGLDPATPAVAVERATRADERVIGGTVADLPTQLAADAPSGPLVVMIGRAFAEFVEAAATQNAASAALSAARRV
;
A
#
# COMPACT_ATOMS: atom_id res chain seq x y z
N MET A 1 -17.89 -3.92 -30.91
CA MET A 1 -17.52 -5.20 -30.27
C MET A 1 -17.13 -4.93 -28.81
N SER A 2 -17.67 -5.67 -27.86
CA SER A 2 -17.30 -5.60 -26.44
C SER A 2 -15.90 -6.21 -26.25
N ARG A 3 -15.05 -5.60 -25.42
CA ARG A 3 -13.72 -6.13 -25.09
C ARG A 3 -13.85 -7.19 -24.00
N ALA A 4 -13.15 -8.31 -24.15
CA ALA A 4 -13.01 -9.26 -23.06
C ALA A 4 -12.12 -8.67 -21.93
N PRO A 5 -12.42 -8.98 -20.65
CA PRO A 5 -11.58 -8.59 -19.53
C PRO A 5 -10.15 -9.10 -19.72
N ALA A 6 -9.15 -8.22 -19.56
CA ALA A 6 -7.75 -8.57 -19.73
C ALA A 6 -7.04 -8.68 -18.38
N GLU A 7 -6.31 -9.78 -18.18
CA GLU A 7 -5.41 -9.92 -17.03
C GLU A 7 -4.18 -9.03 -17.23
N ILE A 8 -3.93 -8.15 -16.26
CA ILE A 8 -2.70 -7.36 -16.23
C ILE A 8 -1.65 -8.15 -15.43
N ARG A 9 -0.62 -8.63 -16.12
CA ARG A 9 0.57 -9.21 -15.49
C ARG A 9 1.58 -8.09 -15.23
N THR A 10 1.51 -7.48 -14.05
CA THR A 10 2.59 -6.63 -13.55
C THR A 10 3.74 -7.51 -13.05
N SER A 11 4.98 -7.03 -13.11
CA SER A 11 6.09 -7.70 -12.43
C SER A 11 5.72 -7.87 -10.96
N ARG A 12 5.93 -9.07 -10.42
CA ARG A 12 5.54 -9.38 -9.02
C ARG A 12 6.37 -8.61 -8.00
N MET A 13 7.47 -8.02 -8.40
CA MET A 13 8.37 -7.24 -7.56
C MET A 13 9.18 -6.27 -8.41
N ALA A 14 9.33 -5.03 -7.95
CA ALA A 14 10.27 -4.06 -8.49
C ALA A 14 11.72 -4.45 -8.15
N ALA A 15 12.70 -3.75 -8.70
CA ALA A 15 14.11 -3.93 -8.36
C ALA A 15 14.33 -3.71 -6.85
N LEU A 16 15.12 -4.60 -6.25
CA LEU A 16 15.50 -4.53 -4.83
C LEU A 16 16.96 -4.08 -4.74
N ALA A 17 17.25 -3.19 -3.79
CA ALA A 17 18.64 -2.82 -3.47
C ALA A 17 19.42 -4.02 -2.91
N ARG A 18 18.79 -4.81 -2.02
CA ARG A 18 19.32 -6.06 -1.48
C ARG A 18 18.24 -7.10 -1.31
N LEU A 19 18.58 -8.38 -1.42
CA LEU A 19 17.68 -9.49 -1.14
C LEU A 19 17.63 -9.74 0.37
N PRO A 20 16.48 -9.57 1.05
CA PRO A 20 16.35 -9.92 2.45
C PRO A 20 16.32 -11.45 2.62
N THR A 21 17.21 -11.97 3.45
CA THR A 21 17.31 -13.39 3.80
C THR A 21 17.46 -13.56 5.29
N PHE A 22 17.08 -14.73 5.81
CA PHE A 22 17.23 -15.09 7.21
C PHE A 22 18.10 -16.36 7.30
N PHE A 23 19.19 -16.26 8.07
CA PHE A 23 20.08 -17.38 8.31
C PHE A 23 19.50 -18.28 9.43
N ALA A 24 19.47 -19.58 9.19
CA ALA A 24 19.20 -20.59 10.22
C ALA A 24 20.52 -20.98 10.85
N LEU A 25 20.82 -20.41 12.01
CA LEU A 25 22.11 -20.55 12.69
C LEU A 25 22.08 -21.52 13.88
N ASP A 26 20.95 -22.12 14.21
CA ASP A 26 20.87 -23.15 15.24
C ASP A 26 21.88 -24.27 14.95
N ASP A 27 22.72 -24.56 15.95
CA ASP A 27 23.78 -25.59 15.86
C ASP A 27 24.83 -25.36 14.76
N LYS A 28 24.95 -24.13 14.25
CA LYS A 28 25.98 -23.74 13.28
C LYS A 28 27.08 -22.95 13.96
N THR A 29 28.29 -23.07 13.43
CA THR A 29 29.44 -22.26 13.85
C THR A 29 29.43 -20.92 13.13
N ALA A 30 29.67 -19.85 13.88
CA ALA A 30 29.93 -18.51 13.36
C ALA A 30 31.33 -18.07 13.84
N VAL A 31 32.11 -17.45 12.96
CA VAL A 31 33.43 -16.93 13.26
C VAL A 31 33.32 -15.41 13.46
N VAL A 32 33.92 -14.90 14.56
CA VAL A 32 34.06 -13.47 14.80
C VAL A 32 35.52 -13.15 15.02
N ALA A 33 36.10 -12.23 14.24
CA ALA A 33 37.45 -11.71 14.46
C ALA A 33 37.40 -10.31 15.06
N GLY A 34 38.18 -10.08 16.09
CA GLY A 34 38.25 -8.82 16.83
C GLY A 34 37.57 -8.89 18.20
N GLY A 35 38.07 -8.06 19.13
CA GLY A 35 37.64 -8.01 20.53
C GLY A 35 36.97 -6.72 20.96
N SER A 36 36.64 -5.83 20.03
CA SER A 36 36.00 -4.55 20.30
C SER A 36 34.54 -4.69 20.75
N GLN A 37 33.97 -3.60 21.23
CA GLN A 37 32.52 -3.52 21.53
C GLN A 37 31.67 -3.78 20.30
N ALA A 38 32.07 -3.34 19.11
CA ALA A 38 31.38 -3.60 17.87
C ALA A 38 31.37 -5.08 17.50
N ALA A 39 32.50 -5.77 17.67
CA ALA A 39 32.61 -7.21 17.47
C ALA A 39 31.77 -7.97 18.52
N ALA A 40 31.77 -7.55 19.79
CA ALA A 40 30.96 -8.14 20.84
C ALA A 40 29.46 -8.07 20.52
N TRP A 41 28.97 -6.92 20.04
CA TRP A 41 27.59 -6.79 19.60
C TRP A 41 27.22 -7.73 18.43
N LYS A 42 28.14 -7.98 17.50
CA LYS A 42 27.91 -8.94 16.41
C LYS A 42 27.89 -10.38 16.94
N ALA A 43 28.79 -10.71 17.86
CA ALA A 43 28.82 -12.01 18.53
C ALA A 43 27.51 -12.27 19.31
N GLU A 44 26.98 -11.24 20.00
CA GLU A 44 25.69 -11.31 20.69
C GLU A 44 24.55 -11.64 19.73
N LEU A 45 24.45 -10.95 18.58
CA LEU A 45 23.42 -11.21 17.56
C LEU A 45 23.49 -12.64 17.02
N LEU A 46 24.69 -13.13 16.73
CA LEU A 46 24.90 -14.48 16.22
C LEU A 46 24.54 -15.54 17.26
N SER A 47 24.94 -15.35 18.51
CA SER A 47 24.58 -16.21 19.64
C SER A 47 23.06 -16.18 19.88
N ALA A 48 22.43 -15.00 19.86
CA ALA A 48 20.97 -14.87 19.99
C ALA A 48 20.21 -15.61 18.89
N ALA A 49 20.79 -15.74 17.69
CA ALA A 49 20.27 -16.52 16.59
C ALA A 49 20.55 -18.03 16.71
N GLY A 50 21.23 -18.48 17.77
CA GLY A 50 21.48 -19.89 18.06
C GLY A 50 22.84 -20.41 17.59
N ALA A 51 23.70 -19.57 17.01
CA ALA A 51 25.03 -20.00 16.58
C ALA A 51 25.95 -20.28 17.77
N ARG A 52 26.79 -21.30 17.64
CA ARG A 52 28.05 -21.34 18.40
C ARG A 52 28.99 -20.30 17.77
N VAL A 53 29.47 -19.35 18.57
CA VAL A 53 30.33 -18.26 18.08
C VAL A 53 31.77 -18.49 18.56
N ASP A 54 32.68 -18.75 17.64
CA ASP A 54 34.12 -18.79 17.93
C ASP A 54 34.71 -17.40 17.66
N VAL A 55 35.16 -16.75 18.72
CA VAL A 55 35.72 -15.38 18.67
C VAL A 55 37.25 -15.45 18.71
N PHE A 56 37.92 -14.85 17.74
CA PHE A 56 39.38 -14.79 17.65
C PHE A 56 39.83 -13.35 17.89
N ALA A 57 40.47 -13.11 19.03
CA ALA A 57 40.99 -11.79 19.39
C ALA A 57 42.24 -11.93 20.29
N ALA A 58 43.37 -11.34 19.91
CA ALA A 58 44.58 -11.36 20.75
C ALA A 58 44.36 -10.61 22.09
N THR A 59 43.51 -9.61 22.10
CA THR A 59 43.11 -8.82 23.27
C THR A 59 41.61 -8.60 23.31
N PRO A 60 40.79 -9.60 23.78
CA PRO A 60 39.36 -9.43 23.91
C PRO A 60 39.04 -8.36 24.95
N GLY A 61 38.13 -7.43 24.58
CA GLY A 61 37.62 -6.41 25.51
C GLY A 61 36.70 -7.01 26.60
N ASP A 62 36.43 -6.20 27.63
CA ASP A 62 35.59 -6.62 28.77
C ASP A 62 34.18 -6.99 28.37
N ASP A 63 33.59 -6.25 27.43
CA ASP A 63 32.27 -6.56 26.90
C ASP A 63 32.20 -7.96 26.24
N MET A 64 33.26 -8.34 25.51
CA MET A 64 33.36 -9.64 24.88
C MET A 64 33.49 -10.78 25.89
N ARG A 65 34.30 -10.56 26.95
CA ARG A 65 34.48 -11.54 28.04
C ARG A 65 33.18 -11.73 28.83
N ALA A 66 32.51 -10.65 29.20
CA ALA A 66 31.24 -10.69 29.91
C ALA A 66 30.15 -11.38 29.07
N LEU A 67 30.13 -11.12 27.76
CA LEU A 67 29.19 -11.76 26.86
C LEU A 67 29.46 -13.27 26.72
N ALA A 68 30.72 -13.70 26.73
CA ALA A 68 31.07 -15.12 26.67
C ALA A 68 30.66 -15.89 27.94
N GLU A 69 30.66 -15.22 29.10
CA GLU A 69 30.20 -15.80 30.38
C GLU A 69 28.67 -15.99 30.43
N ALA A 70 27.90 -15.10 29.79
CA ALA A 70 26.44 -15.10 29.79
C ALA A 70 25.86 -14.87 28.38
N PRO A 71 26.07 -15.79 27.43
CA PRO A 71 25.57 -15.64 26.07
C PRO A 71 24.05 -15.74 26.01
N PRO A 72 23.36 -15.02 25.12
CA PRO A 72 21.90 -15.00 25.07
C PRO A 72 21.27 -16.36 24.70
N ARG A 73 21.95 -17.18 23.89
CA ARG A 73 21.44 -18.51 23.49
C ARG A 73 22.56 -19.49 23.14
N GLY A 74 23.21 -19.33 21.97
CA GLY A 74 24.31 -20.19 21.54
C GLY A 74 25.60 -19.85 22.28
N ALA A 75 26.46 -20.84 22.53
CA ALA A 75 27.73 -20.64 23.22
C ALA A 75 28.66 -19.67 22.48
N ILE A 76 29.42 -18.89 23.26
CA ILE A 76 30.48 -18.02 22.74
C ILE A 76 31.79 -18.52 23.32
N VAL A 77 32.75 -18.86 22.46
CA VAL A 77 34.08 -19.34 22.85
C VAL A 77 35.12 -18.31 22.38
N VAL A 78 35.86 -17.77 23.32
CA VAL A 78 36.90 -16.77 23.02
C VAL A 78 38.25 -17.45 22.95
N HIS A 79 38.95 -17.24 21.82
CA HIS A 79 40.33 -17.69 21.60
C HIS A 79 41.25 -16.48 21.67
N ASP A 80 42.15 -16.46 22.66
CA ASP A 80 43.09 -15.36 22.90
C ASP A 80 44.27 -15.40 21.86
N ARG A 81 43.92 -15.38 20.58
CA ARG A 81 44.82 -15.37 19.41
C ARG A 81 44.18 -14.71 18.22
N ALA A 82 44.99 -14.36 17.24
CA ALA A 82 44.47 -13.99 15.92
C ALA A 82 43.81 -15.19 15.20
N TRP A 83 42.90 -14.90 14.29
CA TRP A 83 42.26 -15.87 13.42
C TRP A 83 43.30 -16.48 12.44
N ALA A 84 43.02 -17.67 11.95
CA ALA A 84 43.73 -18.38 10.90
C ALA A 84 42.76 -18.93 9.84
N ALA A 85 43.28 -19.25 8.64
CA ALA A 85 42.42 -19.75 7.54
C ALA A 85 41.62 -21.00 7.89
N ASP A 86 42.18 -21.88 8.72
CA ASP A 86 41.52 -23.13 9.13
C ASP A 86 40.33 -22.87 10.08
N ASP A 87 40.24 -21.73 10.72
CA ASP A 87 39.15 -21.38 11.63
C ASP A 87 37.81 -21.19 10.91
N PHE A 88 37.83 -21.01 9.57
CA PHE A 88 36.61 -20.89 8.76
C PHE A 88 36.02 -22.23 8.32
N VAL A 89 36.73 -23.32 8.53
CA VAL A 89 36.27 -24.65 8.05
C VAL A 89 34.96 -25.03 8.76
N GLY A 90 33.88 -25.20 7.98
CA GLY A 90 32.56 -25.56 8.50
C GLY A 90 31.78 -24.40 9.13
N ALA A 91 32.30 -23.17 9.14
CA ALA A 91 31.55 -22.02 9.59
C ALA A 91 30.43 -21.67 8.61
N ALA A 92 29.29 -21.20 9.16
CA ALA A 92 28.14 -20.79 8.35
C ALA A 92 28.20 -19.29 7.98
N ILE A 93 28.91 -18.48 8.77
CA ILE A 93 28.99 -17.04 8.62
C ILE A 93 30.26 -16.50 9.32
N ALA A 94 30.87 -15.47 8.78
CA ALA A 94 32.03 -14.83 9.37
C ALA A 94 31.83 -13.32 9.48
N VAL A 95 32.28 -12.76 10.59
CA VAL A 95 32.24 -11.32 10.86
C VAL A 95 33.59 -10.86 11.39
N ALA A 96 34.06 -9.69 10.96
CA ALA A 96 35.31 -9.13 11.47
C ALA A 96 35.18 -7.65 11.80
N ASP A 97 35.91 -7.24 12.84
CA ASP A 97 36.27 -5.86 13.12
C ASP A 97 37.79 -5.72 12.88
N CYS A 98 38.15 -5.12 11.74
CA CYS A 98 39.51 -5.05 11.25
C CYS A 98 40.06 -3.64 11.42
N ALA A 99 41.36 -3.55 11.78
CA ALA A 99 42.05 -2.29 11.97
C ALA A 99 42.14 -1.49 10.65
N ASP A 100 42.39 -2.17 9.53
CA ASP A 100 42.58 -1.55 8.22
C ASP A 100 42.03 -2.37 7.07
N ASP A 101 42.12 -1.85 5.85
CA ASP A 101 41.63 -2.52 4.63
C ASP A 101 42.50 -3.72 4.22
N VAL A 102 43.74 -3.80 4.65
CA VAL A 102 44.65 -4.93 4.35
C VAL A 102 44.20 -6.15 5.15
N GLU A 103 43.95 -5.97 6.44
CA GLU A 103 43.38 -7.01 7.30
C GLU A 103 41.98 -7.43 6.82
N ALA A 104 41.11 -6.46 6.49
CA ALA A 104 39.79 -6.70 5.97
C ALA A 104 39.78 -7.55 4.68
N ALA A 105 40.69 -7.21 3.74
CA ALA A 105 40.88 -7.97 2.51
C ALA A 105 41.36 -9.40 2.76
N ALA A 106 42.32 -9.58 3.68
CA ALA A 106 42.82 -10.90 4.04
C ALA A 106 41.75 -11.77 4.70
N PHE A 107 40.99 -11.21 5.65
CA PHE A 107 39.88 -11.90 6.31
C PHE A 107 38.82 -12.31 5.30
N ALA A 108 38.36 -11.37 4.46
CA ALA A 108 37.34 -11.63 3.45
C ALA A 108 37.79 -12.68 2.44
N ALA A 109 39.05 -12.64 2.00
CA ALA A 109 39.60 -13.63 1.09
C ALA A 109 39.64 -15.04 1.71
N ALA A 110 40.09 -15.16 2.97
CA ALA A 110 40.14 -16.43 3.70
C ALA A 110 38.74 -17.04 3.92
N ALA A 111 37.77 -16.24 4.38
CA ALA A 111 36.39 -16.67 4.57
C ALA A 111 35.76 -17.15 3.25
N ARG A 112 35.92 -16.38 2.16
CA ARG A 112 35.40 -16.75 0.83
C ARG A 112 36.06 -17.99 0.26
N ALA A 113 37.34 -18.19 0.47
CA ALA A 113 38.05 -19.40 0.08
C ALA A 113 37.49 -20.66 0.76
N ALA A 114 37.00 -20.52 2.00
CA ALA A 114 36.29 -21.56 2.75
C ALA A 114 34.79 -21.67 2.38
N GLY A 115 34.27 -20.83 1.46
CA GLY A 115 32.86 -20.80 1.11
C GLY A 115 31.96 -20.14 2.15
N VAL A 116 32.51 -19.32 3.02
CA VAL A 116 31.81 -18.69 4.16
C VAL A 116 31.48 -17.25 3.79
N PRO A 117 30.18 -16.82 3.83
CA PRO A 117 29.81 -15.42 3.63
C PRO A 117 30.36 -14.54 4.73
N VAL A 118 30.84 -13.35 4.33
CA VAL A 118 31.60 -12.47 5.20
C VAL A 118 30.94 -11.09 5.37
N ASN A 119 31.05 -10.54 6.57
CA ASN A 119 30.79 -9.12 6.86
C ASN A 119 31.97 -8.52 7.62
N VAL A 120 32.51 -7.42 7.12
CA VAL A 120 33.51 -6.63 7.83
C VAL A 120 32.85 -5.34 8.31
N ILE A 121 32.91 -5.11 9.61
CA ILE A 121 32.26 -3.98 10.28
C ILE A 121 32.79 -2.67 9.68
N ASP A 122 31.86 -1.78 9.31
CA ASP A 122 32.10 -0.46 8.72
C ASP A 122 32.93 -0.44 7.40
N ARG A 123 33.09 -1.61 6.76
CA ARG A 123 33.83 -1.77 5.50
C ARG A 123 32.99 -2.49 4.43
N PRO A 124 31.97 -1.81 3.83
CA PRO A 124 31.00 -2.44 2.93
C PRO A 124 31.61 -3.08 1.68
N ALA A 125 32.78 -2.61 1.23
CA ALA A 125 33.49 -3.17 0.07
C ALA A 125 33.92 -4.64 0.25
N PHE A 126 34.05 -5.10 1.49
CA PHE A 126 34.48 -6.46 1.83
C PHE A 126 33.29 -7.36 2.26
N CYS A 127 32.04 -6.85 2.22
CA CYS A 127 30.87 -7.53 2.74
C CYS A 127 30.06 -8.25 1.67
N ASP A 128 29.72 -9.52 1.90
CA ASP A 128 28.76 -10.28 1.08
C ASP A 128 27.34 -10.06 1.56
N PHE A 129 27.14 -9.72 2.82
CA PHE A 129 25.85 -9.39 3.44
C PHE A 129 25.98 -8.22 4.39
N ALA A 130 24.86 -7.64 4.80
CA ALA A 130 24.81 -6.55 5.76
C ALA A 130 23.79 -6.85 6.87
N PHE A 131 24.10 -6.39 8.08
CA PHE A 131 23.15 -6.36 9.17
C PHE A 131 22.21 -5.14 9.03
N GLY A 132 20.92 -5.37 9.27
CA GLY A 132 19.91 -4.31 9.33
C GLY A 132 19.43 -4.04 10.75
N ALA A 133 18.51 -3.08 10.91
CA ALA A 133 17.78 -2.92 12.15
C ALA A 133 16.77 -4.09 12.31
N ILE A 134 16.59 -4.57 13.56
CA ILE A 134 15.81 -5.77 13.85
C ILE A 134 14.66 -5.43 14.80
N VAL A 135 13.44 -5.81 14.42
CA VAL A 135 12.30 -5.89 15.34
C VAL A 135 12.16 -7.34 15.79
N ASN A 136 12.46 -7.59 17.05
CA ASN A 136 12.41 -8.92 17.63
C ASN A 136 11.09 -9.15 18.40
N ARG A 137 10.28 -10.05 17.89
CA ARG A 137 9.09 -10.63 18.52
C ARG A 137 9.14 -12.16 18.34
N SER A 138 10.34 -12.74 18.51
CA SER A 138 10.59 -14.16 18.20
C SER A 138 9.45 -15.06 18.65
N PRO A 139 9.06 -16.01 17.76
CA PRO A 139 9.69 -16.37 16.49
C PRO A 139 9.33 -15.44 15.29
N LEU A 140 8.61 -14.35 15.51
CA LEU A 140 8.40 -13.31 14.49
C LEU A 140 9.58 -12.34 14.53
N VAL A 141 10.36 -12.27 13.46
CA VAL A 141 11.49 -11.35 13.28
C VAL A 141 11.30 -10.53 12.02
N ILE A 142 11.56 -9.22 12.10
CA ILE A 142 11.52 -8.30 10.95
C ILE A 142 12.89 -7.64 10.82
N GLY A 143 13.54 -7.84 9.67
CA GLY A 143 14.77 -7.17 9.29
C GLY A 143 14.49 -5.95 8.42
N ILE A 144 15.17 -4.84 8.67
CA ILE A 144 15.04 -3.57 7.95
C ILE A 144 16.41 -3.16 7.46
N SER A 145 16.56 -2.99 6.14
CA SER A 145 17.79 -2.49 5.52
C SER A 145 17.51 -1.19 4.78
N THR A 146 18.43 -0.24 4.92
CA THR A 146 18.51 1.00 4.14
C THR A 146 19.73 1.00 3.22
N ASP A 147 20.31 -0.19 2.97
CA ASP A 147 21.54 -0.38 2.18
C ASP A 147 22.72 0.47 2.66
N GLY A 148 22.80 0.71 3.98
CA GLY A 148 23.86 1.55 4.59
C GLY A 148 23.63 3.06 4.46
N ALA A 149 22.61 3.51 3.72
CA ALA A 149 22.43 4.93 3.42
C ALA A 149 22.07 5.79 4.65
N ALA A 150 21.32 5.24 5.61
CA ALA A 150 20.83 6.03 6.75
C ALA A 150 20.49 5.17 7.98
N PRO A 151 21.45 4.86 8.87
CA PRO A 151 21.21 4.06 10.06
C PRO A 151 20.13 4.64 10.99
N VAL A 152 20.11 5.97 11.18
CA VAL A 152 19.11 6.67 12.01
C VAL A 152 17.71 6.53 11.43
N PHE A 153 17.58 6.56 10.11
CA PHE A 153 16.30 6.34 9.44
C PHE A 153 15.80 4.89 9.62
N ALA A 154 16.69 3.90 9.51
CA ALA A 154 16.36 2.50 9.81
C ALA A 154 15.88 2.31 11.25
N GLN A 155 16.49 2.99 12.22
CA GLN A 155 16.07 2.98 13.62
C GLN A 155 14.70 3.64 13.83
N ALA A 156 14.44 4.77 13.17
CA ALA A 156 13.13 5.43 13.23
C ALA A 156 12.00 4.54 12.67
N ILE A 157 12.25 3.86 11.55
CA ILE A 157 11.32 2.87 10.97
C ILE A 157 11.13 1.70 11.93
N ARG A 158 12.21 1.18 12.54
CA ARG A 158 12.15 0.13 13.55
C ARG A 158 11.23 0.52 14.69
N ALA A 159 11.42 1.69 15.28
CA ALA A 159 10.60 2.18 16.39
C ALA A 159 9.10 2.26 16.02
N LYS A 160 8.78 2.75 14.82
CA LYS A 160 7.39 2.77 14.31
C LYS A 160 6.80 1.36 14.19
N ILE A 161 7.55 0.41 13.64
CA ILE A 161 7.09 -0.97 13.49
C ILE A 161 6.94 -1.63 14.87
N GLU A 162 7.86 -1.41 15.80
CA GLU A 162 7.76 -1.92 17.18
C GLU A 162 6.51 -1.43 17.91
N ALA A 163 6.11 -0.17 17.69
CA ALA A 163 4.88 0.39 18.24
C ALA A 163 3.61 -0.25 17.64
N LEU A 164 3.66 -0.69 16.38
CA LEU A 164 2.54 -1.32 15.68
C LEU A 164 2.44 -2.83 15.95
N ILE A 165 3.53 -3.48 16.36
CA ILE A 165 3.61 -4.93 16.56
C ILE A 165 3.71 -5.26 18.06
N PRO A 166 2.57 -5.58 18.74
CA PRO A 166 2.55 -5.89 20.16
C PRO A 166 3.45 -7.09 20.50
N LYS A 167 4.03 -7.09 21.72
CA LYS A 167 4.84 -8.20 22.22
C LYS A 167 4.07 -9.53 22.25
N GLY A 168 2.76 -9.48 22.42
CA GLY A 168 1.90 -10.66 22.43
C GLY A 168 1.90 -11.47 21.14
N PHE A 169 2.29 -10.87 19.99
CA PHE A 169 2.43 -11.62 18.74
C PHE A 169 3.49 -12.74 18.81
N ALA A 170 4.47 -12.66 19.70
CA ALA A 170 5.39 -13.76 19.95
C ALA A 170 4.63 -15.05 20.31
N ARG A 171 3.66 -14.98 21.23
CA ARG A 171 2.84 -16.13 21.65
C ARG A 171 2.00 -16.71 20.53
N TRP A 172 1.44 -15.84 19.66
CA TRP A 172 0.70 -16.27 18.48
C TRP A 172 1.60 -16.92 17.43
N ALA A 173 2.81 -16.40 17.23
CA ALA A 173 3.77 -16.98 16.31
C ALA A 173 4.29 -18.34 16.81
N ASP A 174 4.50 -18.52 18.13
CA ASP A 174 4.81 -19.80 18.73
C ASP A 174 3.67 -20.82 18.58
N ALA A 175 2.43 -20.37 18.81
CA ALA A 175 1.27 -21.21 18.56
C ALA A 175 1.17 -21.63 17.08
N ALA A 176 1.41 -20.71 16.15
CA ALA A 176 1.43 -21.05 14.73
C ALA A 176 2.48 -22.12 14.41
N ARG A 177 3.68 -22.01 14.98
CA ARG A 177 4.76 -23.00 14.82
C ARG A 177 4.35 -24.36 15.37
N SER A 178 3.83 -24.41 16.61
CA SER A 178 3.42 -25.66 17.29
C SER A 178 2.19 -26.32 16.65
N TRP A 179 1.26 -25.54 16.13
CA TRP A 179 0.02 -26.04 15.50
C TRP A 179 0.20 -26.49 14.05
N ARG A 180 1.22 -25.99 13.37
CA ARG A 180 1.47 -26.28 11.96
C ARG A 180 1.52 -27.76 11.61
N PRO A 181 2.23 -28.63 12.35
CA PRO A 181 2.25 -30.07 12.08
C PRO A 181 0.85 -30.70 12.19
N ARG A 182 0.05 -30.32 13.20
CA ARG A 182 -1.32 -30.81 13.37
C ARG A 182 -2.24 -30.38 12.21
N VAL A 183 -2.13 -29.12 11.78
CA VAL A 183 -2.89 -28.62 10.60
C VAL A 183 -2.46 -29.32 9.31
N GLN A 184 -1.18 -29.65 9.16
CA GLN A 184 -0.66 -30.40 8.02
C GLN A 184 -1.16 -31.84 8.01
N ALA A 185 -1.19 -32.51 9.17
CA ALA A 185 -1.64 -33.89 9.31
C ALA A 185 -3.13 -34.08 8.95
N LEU A 186 -3.95 -33.02 9.03
CA LEU A 186 -5.36 -33.05 8.62
C LEU A 186 -5.56 -33.09 7.10
N ALA A 187 -4.50 -33.04 6.29
CA ALA A 187 -4.53 -33.08 4.83
C ALA A 187 -5.60 -32.17 4.19
N LEU A 188 -5.89 -31.04 4.84
CA LEU A 188 -6.90 -30.09 4.36
C LEU A 188 -6.58 -29.63 2.93
N PRO A 189 -7.60 -29.49 2.06
CA PRO A 189 -7.39 -28.88 0.74
C PRO A 189 -6.83 -27.46 0.90
N PHE A 190 -6.17 -26.95 -0.13
CA PHE A 190 -5.50 -25.63 -0.11
C PHE A 190 -6.40 -24.52 0.48
N ARG A 191 -7.68 -24.46 0.06
CA ARG A 191 -8.66 -23.49 0.59
C ARG A 191 -8.93 -23.68 2.08
N GLY A 192 -9.01 -24.90 2.57
CA GLY A 192 -9.23 -25.18 3.99
C GLY A 192 -8.06 -24.71 4.85
N ARG A 193 -6.81 -25.03 4.43
CA ARG A 193 -5.60 -24.55 5.11
C ARG A 193 -5.50 -23.04 5.12
N ARG A 194 -5.82 -22.41 4.00
CA ARG A 194 -5.81 -20.95 3.88
C ARG A 194 -6.84 -20.31 4.81
N ASN A 195 -8.07 -20.79 4.84
CA ASN A 195 -9.12 -20.29 5.70
C ASN A 195 -8.76 -20.42 7.19
N PHE A 196 -8.11 -21.53 7.57
CA PHE A 196 -7.58 -21.70 8.92
C PHE A 196 -6.61 -20.58 9.29
N TRP A 197 -5.60 -20.34 8.46
CA TRP A 197 -4.59 -19.32 8.71
C TRP A 197 -5.14 -17.89 8.64
N GLU A 198 -6.12 -17.62 7.80
CA GLU A 198 -6.81 -16.32 7.76
C GLU A 198 -7.59 -16.05 9.05
N LYS A 199 -8.34 -17.04 9.54
CA LYS A 199 -9.04 -16.95 10.84
C LYS A 199 -8.07 -16.81 12.00
N PHE A 200 -6.96 -17.55 11.97
CA PHE A 200 -5.89 -17.45 12.95
C PHE A 200 -5.32 -16.02 12.98
N ALA A 201 -4.92 -15.48 11.84
CA ALA A 201 -4.39 -14.13 11.73
C ALA A 201 -5.40 -13.08 12.22
N ALA A 202 -6.67 -13.19 11.81
CA ALA A 202 -7.72 -12.28 12.26
C ALA A 202 -7.86 -12.29 13.79
N ARG A 203 -7.81 -13.46 14.41
CA ARG A 203 -7.90 -13.60 15.86
C ARG A 203 -6.67 -13.03 16.59
N ALA A 204 -5.48 -13.29 16.07
CA ALA A 204 -4.24 -12.70 16.58
C ALA A 204 -4.24 -11.18 16.53
N LEU A 205 -4.71 -10.59 15.42
CA LEU A 205 -4.80 -9.15 15.23
C LEU A 205 -5.86 -8.48 16.12
N THR A 206 -6.95 -9.19 16.43
CA THR A 206 -8.03 -8.65 17.29
C THR A 206 -7.67 -8.71 18.78
N ALA A 207 -6.91 -9.73 19.21
CA ALA A 207 -6.55 -9.94 20.62
C ALA A 207 -5.06 -10.33 20.74
N PRO A 208 -4.13 -9.40 20.40
CA PRO A 208 -2.71 -9.71 20.32
C PRO A 208 -2.10 -10.15 21.66
N ASP A 209 -2.58 -9.55 22.76
CA ASP A 209 -2.03 -9.82 24.08
C ASP A 209 -2.59 -11.05 24.77
N ARG A 210 -3.66 -11.63 24.23
CA ARG A 210 -4.23 -12.88 24.75
C ARG A 210 -3.38 -14.07 24.29
N ALA A 211 -3.02 -14.94 25.20
CA ALA A 211 -2.34 -16.19 24.85
C ALA A 211 -3.30 -17.13 24.09
N PRO A 212 -2.90 -17.67 22.92
CA PRO A 212 -3.68 -18.67 22.22
C PRO A 212 -3.76 -20.00 23.01
N THR A 213 -4.90 -20.67 22.94
CA THR A 213 -5.17 -21.90 23.69
C THR A 213 -5.49 -23.07 22.75
N ALA A 214 -5.49 -24.31 23.27
CA ALA A 214 -5.91 -25.47 22.50
C ALA A 214 -7.38 -25.35 22.01
N ALA A 215 -8.25 -24.74 22.82
CA ALA A 215 -9.63 -24.47 22.41
C ALA A 215 -9.72 -23.51 21.22
N ASP A 216 -8.78 -22.58 21.09
CA ASP A 216 -8.69 -21.73 19.89
C ASP A 216 -8.35 -22.55 18.65
N LEU A 217 -7.41 -23.49 18.76
CA LEU A 217 -7.06 -24.39 17.66
C LEU A 217 -8.28 -25.20 17.22
N ASP A 218 -8.99 -25.80 18.16
CA ASP A 218 -10.17 -26.62 17.86
C ASP A 218 -11.29 -25.78 17.24
N ALA A 219 -11.53 -24.56 17.74
CA ALA A 219 -12.49 -23.62 17.17
C ALA A 219 -12.09 -23.15 15.74
N LEU A 220 -10.79 -23.00 15.46
CA LEU A 220 -10.28 -22.64 14.14
C LEU A 220 -10.35 -23.82 13.15
N LEU A 221 -10.23 -25.05 13.64
CA LEU A 221 -10.34 -26.28 12.86
C LEU A 221 -11.79 -26.71 12.62
N ALA A 222 -12.74 -26.20 13.42
CA ALA A 222 -14.14 -26.56 13.28
C ALA A 222 -14.60 -26.32 11.82
N PRO A 223 -15.32 -27.28 11.22
CA PRO A 223 -15.82 -27.12 9.86
C PRO A 223 -16.61 -25.82 9.75
N ALA A 224 -16.36 -25.03 8.72
CA ALA A 224 -17.25 -23.94 8.39
C ALA A 224 -18.63 -24.56 8.09
N ALA A 225 -19.68 -24.03 8.68
CA ALA A 225 -21.05 -24.57 8.61
C ALA A 225 -21.64 -24.68 7.19
N ALA A 226 -20.95 -24.22 6.16
CA ALA A 226 -21.29 -24.45 4.74
C ALA A 226 -20.01 -24.30 3.88
N PRO A 227 -19.95 -24.90 2.66
CA PRO A 227 -18.91 -24.56 1.71
C PRO A 227 -18.94 -23.05 1.50
N HIS A 228 -17.80 -22.37 1.59
CA HIS A 228 -17.74 -20.93 1.40
C HIS A 228 -18.27 -20.61 0.00
N ALA A 229 -19.52 -20.19 -0.07
CA ALA A 229 -20.01 -19.47 -1.22
C ALA A 229 -19.04 -18.29 -1.43
N GLY A 230 -18.56 -18.10 -2.65
CA GLY A 230 -17.74 -16.94 -2.95
C GLY A 230 -18.54 -15.67 -2.66
N SER A 231 -17.86 -14.56 -2.58
CA SER A 231 -18.46 -13.27 -2.25
C SER A 231 -17.96 -12.18 -3.19
N VAL A 232 -18.74 -11.13 -3.30
CA VAL A 232 -18.38 -9.90 -4.01
C VAL A 232 -18.29 -8.78 -3.00
N VAL A 233 -17.22 -7.99 -3.06
CA VAL A 233 -17.05 -6.76 -2.28
C VAL A 233 -16.83 -5.61 -3.26
N LEU A 234 -17.76 -4.65 -3.27
CA LEU A 234 -17.59 -3.40 -4.00
C LEU A 234 -16.75 -2.47 -3.13
N VAL A 235 -15.60 -2.01 -3.62
CA VAL A 235 -14.63 -1.25 -2.83
C VAL A 235 -14.33 0.08 -3.49
N GLY A 236 -14.43 1.16 -2.74
CA GLY A 236 -13.97 2.48 -3.15
C GLY A 236 -12.46 2.59 -3.07
N ALA A 237 -11.84 2.92 -4.19
CA ALA A 237 -10.41 3.14 -4.32
C ALA A 237 -9.96 4.55 -3.86
N GLY A 238 -10.91 5.42 -3.50
CA GLY A 238 -10.61 6.82 -3.27
C GLY A 238 -10.35 7.61 -4.55
N PRO A 239 -10.01 8.89 -4.43
CA PRO A 239 -9.87 9.79 -5.59
C PRO A 239 -8.59 9.60 -6.40
N GLY A 240 -7.57 8.93 -5.84
CA GLY A 240 -6.32 8.65 -6.56
C GLY A 240 -5.12 8.41 -5.67
N ASP A 241 -4.97 9.18 -4.59
CA ASP A 241 -3.93 8.99 -3.57
C ASP A 241 -4.18 7.70 -2.79
N PRO A 242 -3.24 6.75 -2.78
CA PRO A 242 -3.39 5.48 -2.07
C PRO A 242 -3.50 5.65 -0.53
N GLU A 243 -2.99 6.71 0.06
CA GLU A 243 -3.14 6.98 1.49
C GLU A 243 -4.59 7.34 1.88
N LEU A 244 -5.44 7.66 0.90
CA LEU A 244 -6.86 7.90 1.11
C LEU A 244 -7.72 6.63 1.04
N LEU A 245 -7.09 5.45 0.94
CA LEU A 245 -7.81 4.18 1.12
C LEU A 245 -8.29 4.02 2.56
N THR A 246 -9.52 3.55 2.71
CA THR A 246 -9.98 3.15 4.04
C THR A 246 -9.27 1.87 4.49
N LEU A 247 -9.06 1.71 5.81
CA LEU A 247 -8.50 0.47 6.37
C LEU A 247 -9.30 -0.78 5.98
N ARG A 248 -10.61 -0.63 5.74
CA ARG A 248 -11.48 -1.71 5.30
C ARG A 248 -11.23 -2.05 3.83
N ALA A 249 -11.01 -1.05 2.99
CA ALA A 249 -10.61 -1.23 1.58
C ALA A 249 -9.28 -1.97 1.48
N LEU A 250 -8.28 -1.55 2.26
CA LEU A 250 -6.97 -2.21 2.33
C LEU A 250 -7.11 -3.71 2.68
N ARG A 251 -7.88 -4.04 3.74
CA ARG A 251 -8.14 -5.44 4.13
C ARG A 251 -8.86 -6.23 3.05
N ALA A 252 -9.82 -5.62 2.35
CA ALA A 252 -10.52 -6.26 1.25
C ALA A 252 -9.56 -6.61 0.09
N LEU A 253 -8.68 -5.67 -0.31
CA LEU A 253 -7.66 -5.88 -1.33
C LEU A 253 -6.67 -7.00 -0.95
N GLN A 254 -6.23 -7.04 0.31
CA GLN A 254 -5.31 -8.04 0.82
C GLN A 254 -5.93 -9.43 0.94
N SER A 255 -7.26 -9.54 1.02
CA SER A 255 -7.97 -10.82 1.10
C SER A 255 -8.56 -11.31 -0.22
N ALA A 256 -8.52 -10.51 -1.28
CA ALA A 256 -9.11 -10.82 -2.57
C ALA A 256 -8.42 -12.00 -3.29
N ASP A 257 -9.19 -12.84 -3.98
CA ASP A 257 -8.67 -13.81 -4.96
C ASP A 257 -8.60 -13.20 -6.36
N VAL A 258 -9.58 -12.34 -6.68
CA VAL A 258 -9.68 -11.63 -7.96
C VAL A 258 -10.09 -10.19 -7.68
N ILE A 259 -9.41 -9.27 -8.34
CA ILE A 259 -9.73 -7.85 -8.31
C ILE A 259 -10.13 -7.41 -9.72
N LEU A 260 -11.38 -6.99 -9.87
CA LEU A 260 -11.89 -6.37 -11.09
C LEU A 260 -11.87 -4.86 -10.90
N PHE A 261 -11.12 -4.12 -11.72
CA PHE A 261 -10.92 -2.69 -11.52
C PHE A 261 -11.11 -1.87 -12.80
N ASP A 262 -11.42 -0.58 -12.63
CA ASP A 262 -11.56 0.39 -13.72
C ASP A 262 -10.24 1.10 -14.01
N ALA A 263 -10.12 1.69 -15.19
CA ALA A 263 -8.97 2.53 -15.56
C ALA A 263 -8.81 3.80 -14.69
N LEU A 264 -9.82 4.15 -13.90
CA LEU A 264 -9.75 5.25 -12.94
C LEU A 264 -8.93 4.92 -11.69
N VAL A 265 -8.68 3.64 -11.41
CA VAL A 265 -7.87 3.20 -10.27
C VAL A 265 -6.39 3.38 -10.60
N SER A 266 -5.63 4.04 -9.72
CA SER A 266 -4.18 4.19 -9.89
C SER A 266 -3.43 2.87 -9.69
N ALA A 267 -2.25 2.74 -10.30
CA ALA A 267 -1.39 1.58 -10.12
C ALA A 267 -0.98 1.42 -8.66
N ASP A 268 -0.68 2.52 -7.97
CA ASP A 268 -0.25 2.55 -6.57
C ASP A 268 -1.30 1.93 -5.62
N VAL A 269 -2.59 2.14 -5.90
CA VAL A 269 -3.67 1.48 -5.15
C VAL A 269 -3.67 -0.03 -5.37
N LEU A 270 -3.34 -0.50 -6.58
CA LEU A 270 -3.28 -1.93 -6.88
C LEU A 270 -2.08 -2.63 -6.23
N ASP A 271 -1.07 -1.90 -5.79
CA ASP A 271 0.09 -2.46 -5.09
C ASP A 271 -0.22 -2.89 -3.66
N PHE A 272 -1.30 -2.37 -3.06
CA PHE A 272 -1.81 -2.86 -1.77
C PHE A 272 -2.51 -4.21 -1.87
N ALA A 273 -2.84 -4.67 -3.07
CA ALA A 273 -3.40 -6.00 -3.26
C ALA A 273 -2.35 -7.08 -2.97
N ARG A 274 -2.80 -8.22 -2.42
CA ARG A 274 -1.89 -9.34 -2.27
C ARG A 274 -1.34 -9.80 -3.63
N ARG A 275 -0.11 -10.31 -3.65
CA ARG A 275 0.62 -10.68 -4.88
C ARG A 275 -0.06 -11.77 -5.71
N GLU A 276 -0.75 -12.71 -5.04
CA GLU A 276 -1.43 -13.82 -5.70
C GLU A 276 -2.82 -13.46 -6.23
N ALA A 277 -3.33 -12.27 -5.92
CA ALA A 277 -4.62 -11.83 -6.44
C ALA A 277 -4.53 -11.61 -7.95
N LYS A 278 -5.50 -12.19 -8.67
CA LYS A 278 -5.64 -11.94 -10.10
C LYS A 278 -6.21 -10.56 -10.32
N LYS A 279 -5.48 -9.67 -11.00
CA LYS A 279 -5.91 -8.30 -11.31
C LYS A 279 -6.44 -8.24 -12.73
N MET A 280 -7.70 -7.83 -12.93
CA MET A 280 -8.37 -7.78 -14.22
C MET A 280 -8.95 -6.39 -14.47
N LEU A 281 -8.50 -5.73 -15.54
CA LEU A 281 -9.07 -4.47 -15.97
C LEU A 281 -10.36 -4.69 -16.73
N VAL A 282 -11.47 -4.13 -16.23
CA VAL A 282 -12.81 -4.20 -16.84
C VAL A 282 -13.30 -2.84 -17.36
N GLY A 283 -12.60 -1.76 -17.05
CA GLY A 283 -12.90 -0.40 -17.54
C GLY A 283 -12.35 -0.09 -18.94
N LYS A 284 -12.61 1.14 -19.41
CA LYS A 284 -12.04 1.66 -20.66
C LYS A 284 -10.54 1.88 -20.51
N THR A 285 -9.75 1.53 -21.53
CA THR A 285 -8.37 2.00 -21.70
C THR A 285 -8.33 2.98 -22.87
N GLY A 286 -8.16 4.25 -22.58
CA GLY A 286 -8.10 5.29 -23.63
C GLY A 286 -9.35 5.26 -24.53
N HIS A 287 -9.14 5.17 -25.85
CA HIS A 287 -10.19 5.13 -26.87
C HIS A 287 -10.75 3.72 -27.15
N ALA A 288 -10.24 2.68 -26.46
CA ALA A 288 -10.72 1.30 -26.66
C ALA A 288 -12.13 1.09 -26.09
N PRO A 289 -12.94 0.17 -26.65
CA PRO A 289 -14.27 -0.13 -26.11
C PRO A 289 -14.15 -0.66 -24.68
N SER A 290 -15.08 -0.24 -23.80
CA SER A 290 -15.20 -0.80 -22.46
C SER A 290 -15.87 -2.16 -22.50
N CYS A 291 -15.63 -2.99 -21.46
CA CYS A 291 -16.53 -4.13 -21.22
C CYS A 291 -17.95 -3.60 -20.97
N ARG A 292 -18.97 -4.31 -21.46
CA ARG A 292 -20.35 -3.98 -21.13
C ARG A 292 -20.61 -4.27 -19.65
N GLN A 293 -21.49 -3.52 -19.02
CA GLN A 293 -21.81 -3.74 -17.60
C GLN A 293 -22.34 -5.15 -17.34
N ASP A 294 -23.15 -5.65 -18.27
CA ASP A 294 -23.69 -7.03 -18.19
C ASP A 294 -22.58 -8.09 -18.18
N ASP A 295 -21.53 -7.88 -19.00
CA ASP A 295 -20.36 -8.77 -19.05
C ASP A 295 -19.56 -8.72 -17.74
N ILE A 296 -19.44 -7.54 -17.13
CA ILE A 296 -18.77 -7.37 -15.82
C ILE A 296 -19.57 -8.07 -14.73
N ASN A 297 -20.91 -7.88 -14.72
CA ASN A 297 -21.80 -8.52 -13.75
C ASN A 297 -21.75 -10.05 -13.89
N ALA A 298 -21.80 -10.57 -15.10
CA ALA A 298 -21.71 -12.00 -15.37
C ALA A 298 -20.37 -12.59 -14.90
N LEU A 299 -19.27 -11.89 -15.15
CA LEU A 299 -17.94 -12.29 -14.69
C LEU A 299 -17.83 -12.32 -13.16
N MET A 300 -18.30 -11.27 -12.47
CA MET A 300 -18.33 -11.23 -10.99
C MET A 300 -19.09 -12.42 -10.42
N ILE A 301 -20.28 -12.68 -10.93
CA ILE A 301 -21.16 -13.79 -10.50
C ILE A 301 -20.48 -15.12 -10.76
N SER A 302 -19.91 -15.33 -11.95
CA SER A 302 -19.23 -16.58 -12.31
C SER A 302 -18.05 -16.87 -11.35
N LEU A 303 -17.22 -15.87 -11.09
CA LEU A 303 -16.09 -15.99 -10.17
C LEU A 303 -16.53 -16.26 -8.73
N ALA A 304 -17.58 -15.59 -8.26
CA ALA A 304 -18.13 -15.82 -6.93
C ALA A 304 -18.76 -17.22 -6.82
N LYS A 305 -19.52 -17.68 -7.81
CA LYS A 305 -20.05 -19.06 -7.86
C LYS A 305 -18.94 -20.11 -7.86
N ALA A 306 -17.78 -19.80 -8.46
CA ALA A 306 -16.57 -20.63 -8.35
C ALA A 306 -15.90 -20.54 -6.97
N GLY A 307 -16.53 -19.92 -5.97
CA GLY A 307 -16.06 -19.78 -4.58
C GLY A 307 -14.91 -18.80 -4.41
N ARG A 308 -14.77 -17.81 -5.30
CA ARG A 308 -13.74 -16.78 -5.19
C ARG A 308 -14.22 -15.59 -4.37
N ARG A 309 -13.31 -14.95 -3.63
CA ARG A 309 -13.50 -13.60 -3.07
C ARG A 309 -13.19 -12.60 -4.16
N VAL A 310 -14.23 -11.97 -4.72
CA VAL A 310 -14.11 -11.00 -5.80
C VAL A 310 -14.17 -9.59 -5.20
N VAL A 311 -13.17 -8.79 -5.43
CA VAL A 311 -13.19 -7.35 -5.17
C VAL A 311 -13.48 -6.62 -6.47
N ARG A 312 -14.57 -5.85 -6.50
CA ARG A 312 -14.85 -4.87 -7.55
C ARG A 312 -14.36 -3.51 -7.09
N LEU A 313 -13.20 -3.09 -7.57
CA LEU A 313 -12.52 -1.86 -7.16
C LEU A 313 -12.90 -0.72 -8.10
N LYS A 314 -13.42 0.37 -7.55
CA LYS A 314 -14.00 1.51 -8.27
C LYS A 314 -13.35 2.80 -7.82
N GLY A 315 -13.03 3.71 -8.74
CA GLY A 315 -12.52 5.05 -8.39
C GLY A 315 -13.51 5.84 -7.53
N GLY A 316 -13.02 6.60 -6.57
CA GLY A 316 -13.83 7.35 -5.61
C GLY A 316 -14.61 6.43 -4.67
N ASP A 317 -15.91 6.66 -4.58
CA ASP A 317 -16.87 5.85 -3.81
C ASP A 317 -17.78 5.05 -4.75
N PRO A 318 -18.02 3.74 -4.52
CA PRO A 318 -18.87 2.92 -5.37
C PRO A 318 -20.31 3.44 -5.52
N MET A 319 -20.82 4.12 -4.47
CA MET A 319 -22.20 4.57 -4.39
C MET A 319 -22.42 5.95 -5.03
N ILE A 320 -21.34 6.62 -5.51
CA ILE A 320 -21.42 7.92 -6.18
C ILE A 320 -21.08 7.76 -7.66
N PHE A 321 -22.10 7.80 -8.51
CA PHE A 321 -22.01 7.63 -9.97
C PHE A 321 -21.23 6.40 -10.43
N GLY A 322 -21.14 5.38 -9.54
CA GLY A 322 -20.36 4.16 -9.75
C GLY A 322 -21.17 3.00 -10.34
N ARG A 323 -22.47 3.13 -10.61
CA ARG A 323 -23.36 2.05 -11.08
C ARG A 323 -23.40 0.84 -10.12
N ALA A 324 -23.16 1.09 -8.82
CA ALA A 324 -23.12 0.03 -7.82
C ALA A 324 -24.44 -0.73 -7.69
N ASP A 325 -25.56 -0.04 -7.87
CA ASP A 325 -26.90 -0.67 -7.79
C ASP A 325 -27.06 -1.80 -8.80
N GLU A 326 -26.60 -1.61 -10.04
CA GLU A 326 -26.67 -2.64 -11.09
C GLU A 326 -25.85 -3.88 -10.69
N GLU A 327 -24.65 -3.67 -10.12
CA GLU A 327 -23.75 -4.73 -9.65
C GLU A 327 -24.34 -5.45 -8.42
N ILE A 328 -24.89 -4.71 -7.45
CA ILE A 328 -25.54 -5.25 -6.24
C ILE A 328 -26.79 -6.07 -6.61
N MET A 329 -27.65 -5.53 -7.47
CA MET A 329 -28.88 -6.23 -7.89
C MET A 329 -28.55 -7.52 -8.62
N ALA A 330 -27.57 -7.52 -9.53
CA ALA A 330 -27.13 -8.71 -10.24
C ALA A 330 -26.59 -9.79 -9.28
N CYS A 331 -25.78 -9.41 -8.30
CA CYS A 331 -25.26 -10.32 -7.28
C CYS A 331 -26.39 -10.92 -6.42
N ARG A 332 -27.32 -10.09 -5.95
CA ARG A 332 -28.47 -10.52 -5.15
C ARG A 332 -29.38 -11.48 -5.92
N ALA A 333 -29.67 -11.17 -7.17
CA ALA A 333 -30.46 -12.04 -8.04
C ALA A 333 -29.80 -13.41 -8.27
N ALA A 334 -28.47 -13.47 -8.24
CA ALA A 334 -27.69 -14.69 -8.36
C ALA A 334 -27.45 -15.43 -7.02
N GLY A 335 -27.99 -14.93 -5.90
CA GLY A 335 -27.79 -15.49 -4.55
C GLY A 335 -26.37 -15.32 -4.02
N ILE A 336 -25.61 -14.32 -4.53
CA ILE A 336 -24.24 -14.04 -4.11
C ILE A 336 -24.24 -12.99 -3.00
N ALA A 337 -23.53 -13.27 -1.90
CA ALA A 337 -23.31 -12.30 -0.84
C ALA A 337 -22.50 -11.11 -1.38
N VAL A 338 -23.03 -9.91 -1.21
CA VAL A 338 -22.41 -8.67 -1.65
C VAL A 338 -22.25 -7.71 -0.46
N GLU A 339 -21.09 -7.10 -0.37
CA GLU A 339 -20.73 -6.07 0.62
C GLU A 339 -20.25 -4.82 -0.10
N VAL A 340 -20.46 -3.65 0.50
CA VAL A 340 -19.92 -2.38 0.00
C VAL A 340 -18.99 -1.79 1.03
N VAL A 341 -17.79 -1.43 0.59
CA VAL A 341 -16.79 -0.69 1.37
C VAL A 341 -16.69 0.71 0.76
N PRO A 342 -17.15 1.75 1.47
CA PRO A 342 -17.12 3.11 0.96
C PRO A 342 -15.69 3.60 0.74
N GLY A 343 -15.55 4.57 -0.17
CA GLY A 343 -14.31 5.30 -0.41
C GLY A 343 -14.50 6.81 -0.27
N ILE A 344 -13.40 7.56 -0.27
CA ILE A 344 -13.45 9.02 -0.33
C ILE A 344 -13.83 9.43 -1.75
N THR A 345 -14.88 10.23 -1.91
CA THR A 345 -15.32 10.69 -3.23
C THR A 345 -14.31 11.68 -3.81
N THR A 346 -14.28 11.79 -5.13
CA THR A 346 -13.41 12.76 -5.82
C THR A 346 -13.71 14.20 -5.38
N ALA A 347 -14.98 14.54 -5.10
CA ALA A 347 -15.36 15.86 -4.61
C ALA A 347 -14.66 16.22 -3.29
N GLN A 348 -14.66 15.30 -2.32
CA GLN A 348 -14.01 15.53 -1.02
C GLN A 348 -12.48 15.54 -1.14
N GLY A 349 -11.93 14.65 -1.95
CA GLY A 349 -10.49 14.63 -2.25
C GLY A 349 -10.02 15.95 -2.87
N ALA A 350 -10.71 16.42 -3.91
CA ALA A 350 -10.42 17.69 -4.55
C ALA A 350 -10.56 18.87 -3.57
N ALA A 351 -11.66 18.93 -2.81
CA ALA A 351 -11.90 20.01 -1.86
C ALA A 351 -10.80 20.10 -0.78
N SER A 352 -10.31 18.95 -0.29
CA SER A 352 -9.21 18.90 0.68
C SER A 352 -7.89 19.41 0.09
N ARG A 353 -7.60 19.10 -1.18
CA ARG A 353 -6.41 19.60 -1.88
C ARG A 353 -6.45 21.11 -2.11
N LEU A 354 -7.65 21.64 -2.40
CA LEU A 354 -7.87 23.07 -2.58
C LEU A 354 -7.95 23.85 -1.25
N LEU A 355 -8.02 23.16 -0.09
CA LEU A 355 -8.29 23.74 1.21
C LEU A 355 -9.59 24.55 1.26
N VAL A 356 -10.61 24.11 0.49
CA VAL A 356 -11.93 24.74 0.40
C VAL A 356 -13.00 23.79 0.89
N SER A 357 -13.80 24.23 1.87
CA SER A 357 -14.95 23.45 2.31
C SER A 357 -16.08 23.52 1.29
N LEU A 358 -16.62 22.36 0.91
CA LEU A 358 -17.77 22.26 0.01
C LEU A 358 -19.05 22.87 0.61
N THR A 359 -19.11 23.01 1.93
CA THR A 359 -20.20 23.70 2.64
C THR A 359 -19.60 24.81 3.48
N ARG A 360 -20.17 26.01 3.39
CA ARG A 360 -19.65 27.19 4.09
C ARG A 360 -20.79 28.04 4.67
N ARG A 361 -20.72 28.31 5.97
CA ARG A 361 -21.71 29.17 6.63
C ARG A 361 -21.79 30.54 5.92
N GLY A 362 -22.99 30.97 5.57
CA GLY A 362 -23.23 32.23 4.87
C GLY A 362 -23.00 32.23 3.36
N LYS A 363 -22.29 31.23 2.81
CA LYS A 363 -21.99 31.15 1.37
C LYS A 363 -22.62 29.91 0.68
N ALA A 364 -22.52 28.72 1.30
CA ALA A 364 -22.99 27.48 0.72
C ALA A 364 -23.60 26.59 1.80
N ARG A 365 -24.93 26.56 1.91
CA ARG A 365 -25.68 25.76 2.88
C ARG A 365 -26.13 24.42 2.34
N ARG A 366 -26.08 24.25 1.01
CA ARG A 366 -26.46 23.02 0.32
C ARG A 366 -25.33 22.55 -0.58
N LEU A 367 -25.20 21.25 -0.68
CA LEU A 367 -24.26 20.58 -1.57
C LEU A 367 -25.02 19.61 -2.45
N GLN A 368 -24.82 19.69 -3.76
CA GLN A 368 -25.37 18.72 -4.70
C GLN A 368 -24.29 18.10 -5.57
N TYR A 369 -24.46 16.84 -5.89
CA TYR A 369 -23.66 16.10 -6.85
C TYR A 369 -24.50 15.81 -8.07
N ILE A 370 -24.02 16.19 -9.23
CA ILE A 370 -24.66 15.91 -10.51
C ILE A 370 -23.66 15.22 -11.45
N THR A 371 -24.18 14.47 -12.41
CA THR A 371 -23.38 13.94 -13.50
C THR A 371 -23.54 14.79 -14.75
N GLY A 372 -22.45 15.14 -15.39
CA GLY A 372 -22.48 15.79 -16.71
C GLY A 372 -22.62 14.81 -17.88
N HIS A 373 -22.77 13.49 -17.62
CA HIS A 373 -22.74 12.47 -18.65
C HIS A 373 -23.80 11.42 -18.43
N GLY A 374 -24.83 11.41 -19.27
CA GLY A 374 -25.86 10.38 -19.32
C GLY A 374 -25.40 9.08 -19.99
N ARG A 375 -26.29 8.08 -20.03
CA ARG A 375 -26.02 6.78 -20.68
C ARG A 375 -25.73 6.92 -22.18
N ASP A 376 -26.36 7.88 -22.82
CA ASP A 376 -26.22 8.21 -24.25
C ASP A 376 -25.01 9.09 -24.58
N GLY A 377 -24.24 9.46 -23.56
CA GLY A 377 -23.07 10.34 -23.71
C GLY A 377 -23.40 11.83 -23.76
N LYS A 378 -24.66 12.19 -23.57
CA LYS A 378 -25.14 13.57 -23.57
C LYS A 378 -25.37 14.08 -22.15
N LEU A 379 -25.66 15.36 -22.04
CA LEU A 379 -26.05 15.98 -20.79
C LEU A 379 -27.43 15.42 -20.35
N PRO A 380 -27.61 14.96 -19.09
CA PRO A 380 -28.91 14.49 -18.61
C PRO A 380 -30.00 15.54 -18.78
N ALA A 381 -31.19 15.10 -19.18
CA ALA A 381 -32.33 16.01 -19.43
C ALA A 381 -33.03 16.46 -18.15
N ASP A 382 -32.84 15.73 -17.05
CA ASP A 382 -33.49 15.88 -15.75
C ASP A 382 -32.70 16.69 -14.73
N ILE A 383 -31.74 17.51 -15.19
CA ILE A 383 -30.98 18.41 -14.30
C ILE A 383 -31.92 19.51 -13.78
N ASP A 384 -31.94 19.68 -12.43
CA ASP A 384 -32.63 20.79 -11.77
C ASP A 384 -31.80 22.09 -11.93
N TRP A 385 -32.07 22.82 -12.99
CA TRP A 385 -31.39 24.09 -13.33
C TRP A 385 -31.61 25.17 -12.29
N ALA A 386 -32.78 25.23 -11.66
CA ALA A 386 -33.08 26.20 -10.63
C ALA A 386 -32.21 25.99 -9.38
N SER A 387 -32.03 24.74 -8.98
CA SER A 387 -31.13 24.39 -7.89
C SER A 387 -29.66 24.71 -8.22
N LEU A 388 -29.26 24.51 -9.48
CA LEU A 388 -27.89 24.80 -9.93
C LEU A 388 -27.62 26.32 -9.95
N ALA A 389 -28.60 27.13 -10.26
CA ALA A 389 -28.52 28.59 -10.28
C ALA A 389 -28.59 29.23 -8.85
N ASP A 390 -28.97 28.46 -7.83
CA ASP A 390 -29.10 28.98 -6.46
C ASP A 390 -27.71 29.32 -5.87
N PRO A 391 -27.47 30.59 -5.49
CA PRO A 391 -26.18 31.01 -4.96
C PRO A 391 -25.80 30.41 -3.59
N ALA A 392 -26.74 29.78 -2.88
CA ALA A 392 -26.50 29.09 -1.61
C ALA A 392 -26.13 27.59 -1.78
N VAL A 393 -25.98 27.13 -3.02
CA VAL A 393 -25.62 25.75 -3.36
C VAL A 393 -24.19 25.70 -3.85
N THR A 394 -23.44 24.69 -3.39
CA THR A 394 -22.25 24.20 -4.08
C THR A 394 -22.66 23.05 -4.96
N THR A 395 -22.39 23.14 -6.24
CA THR A 395 -22.62 22.06 -7.22
C THR A 395 -21.31 21.39 -7.60
N VAL A 396 -21.23 20.09 -7.48
CA VAL A 396 -20.12 19.28 -7.98
C VAL A 396 -20.59 18.46 -9.16
N VAL A 397 -19.97 18.71 -10.30
CA VAL A 397 -20.29 18.05 -11.57
C VAL A 397 -19.26 16.98 -11.86
N TYR A 398 -19.69 15.73 -11.89
CA TYR A 398 -18.87 14.60 -12.27
C TYR A 398 -18.92 14.35 -13.77
N MET A 399 -17.79 13.96 -14.36
CA MET A 399 -17.68 13.57 -15.78
C MET A 399 -18.15 14.63 -16.81
N PRO A 400 -17.91 15.95 -16.61
CA PRO A 400 -18.45 16.97 -17.50
C PRO A 400 -17.61 17.21 -18.75
N THR A 401 -16.48 16.52 -18.98
CA THR A 401 -15.44 16.88 -19.96
C THR A 401 -16.00 17.27 -21.34
N LYS A 402 -16.98 16.54 -21.87
CA LYS A 402 -17.56 16.82 -23.19
C LYS A 402 -18.78 17.74 -23.15
N THR A 403 -19.48 17.76 -22.04
CA THR A 403 -20.78 18.42 -21.88
C THR A 403 -20.71 19.72 -21.11
N LEU A 404 -19.54 20.09 -20.60
CA LEU A 404 -19.36 21.30 -19.80
C LEU A 404 -19.81 22.59 -20.52
N PRO A 405 -19.47 22.83 -21.81
CA PRO A 405 -19.94 24.01 -22.49
C PRO A 405 -21.47 24.10 -22.56
N GLU A 406 -22.14 23.00 -22.86
CA GLU A 406 -23.61 22.90 -22.89
C GLU A 406 -24.22 23.11 -21.49
N LEU A 407 -23.64 22.47 -20.48
CA LEU A 407 -24.07 22.59 -19.08
C LEU A 407 -24.00 24.06 -18.63
N VAL A 408 -22.87 24.72 -18.87
CA VAL A 408 -22.66 26.12 -18.50
C VAL A 408 -23.65 27.04 -19.22
N ALA A 409 -23.83 26.89 -20.53
CA ALA A 409 -24.78 27.68 -21.29
C ALA A 409 -26.22 27.56 -20.75
N LYS A 410 -26.67 26.33 -20.48
CA LYS A 410 -28.01 26.08 -19.92
C LYS A 410 -28.15 26.61 -18.49
N ALA A 411 -27.13 26.49 -17.67
CA ALA A 411 -27.13 27.01 -16.31
C ALA A 411 -27.24 28.54 -16.27
N ILE A 412 -26.47 29.23 -17.09
CA ILE A 412 -26.54 30.69 -17.22
C ILE A 412 -27.91 31.13 -17.74
N ASN A 413 -28.45 30.44 -18.76
CA ASN A 413 -29.80 30.72 -19.26
C ASN A 413 -30.90 30.48 -18.18
N ALA A 414 -30.67 29.60 -17.23
CA ALA A 414 -31.54 29.36 -16.11
C ALA A 414 -31.33 30.32 -14.90
N GLY A 415 -30.43 31.31 -15.03
CA GLY A 415 -30.21 32.35 -14.04
C GLY A 415 -28.97 32.19 -13.19
N LEU A 416 -28.06 31.25 -13.49
CA LEU A 416 -26.75 31.20 -12.84
C LEU A 416 -25.94 32.42 -13.26
N ASP A 417 -25.41 33.15 -12.25
CA ASP A 417 -24.53 34.29 -12.52
C ASP A 417 -23.26 33.81 -13.27
N PRO A 418 -22.96 34.33 -14.46
CA PRO A 418 -21.75 33.96 -15.21
C PRO A 418 -20.45 34.20 -14.46
N ALA A 419 -20.42 35.12 -13.48
CA ALA A 419 -19.28 35.41 -12.62
C ALA A 419 -19.16 34.43 -11.43
N THR A 420 -20.07 33.47 -11.27
CA THR A 420 -20.00 32.47 -10.21
C THR A 420 -18.65 31.74 -10.25
N PRO A 421 -17.91 31.67 -9.11
CA PRO A 421 -16.66 30.97 -9.04
C PRO A 421 -16.80 29.49 -9.36
N ALA A 422 -15.86 28.98 -10.16
CA ALA A 422 -15.80 27.58 -10.57
C ALA A 422 -14.36 27.06 -10.60
N VAL A 423 -14.18 25.82 -10.21
CA VAL A 423 -12.87 25.15 -10.19
C VAL A 423 -13.00 23.78 -10.87
N ALA A 424 -12.14 23.53 -11.84
CA ALA A 424 -11.98 22.22 -12.44
C ALA A 424 -10.75 21.52 -11.85
N VAL A 425 -10.89 20.27 -11.45
CA VAL A 425 -9.80 19.45 -10.94
C VAL A 425 -9.72 18.18 -11.78
N GLU A 426 -8.62 18.04 -12.50
CA GLU A 426 -8.28 16.85 -13.26
C GLU A 426 -7.35 15.97 -12.42
N ARG A 427 -7.59 14.64 -12.42
CA ARG A 427 -6.80 13.65 -11.69
C ARG A 427 -6.60 14.00 -10.21
N ALA A 428 -7.69 14.38 -9.55
CA ALA A 428 -7.71 14.82 -8.16
C ALA A 428 -6.89 13.88 -7.26
N THR A 429 -6.07 14.46 -6.40
CA THR A 429 -5.17 13.82 -5.42
C THR A 429 -4.01 12.99 -5.98
N ARG A 430 -3.83 12.93 -7.30
CA ARG A 430 -2.69 12.25 -7.92
C ARG A 430 -1.49 13.19 -8.04
N ALA A 431 -0.30 12.61 -8.26
CA ALA A 431 0.93 13.40 -8.45
C ALA A 431 0.87 14.33 -9.67
N ASP A 432 0.04 13.98 -10.67
CA ASP A 432 -0.21 14.74 -11.90
C ASP A 432 -1.55 15.49 -11.87
N GLU A 433 -2.03 15.84 -10.66
CA GLU A 433 -3.22 16.66 -10.45
C GLU A 433 -3.07 18.02 -11.13
N ARG A 434 -4.13 18.45 -11.83
CA ARG A 434 -4.20 19.77 -12.44
C ARG A 434 -5.45 20.50 -11.97
N VAL A 435 -5.27 21.75 -11.58
CA VAL A 435 -6.35 22.62 -11.07
C VAL A 435 -6.47 23.86 -11.95
N ILE A 436 -7.69 24.17 -12.37
CA ILE A 436 -8.02 25.37 -13.16
C ILE A 436 -9.15 26.09 -12.43
N GLY A 437 -8.88 27.32 -11.98
CA GLY A 437 -9.85 28.20 -11.33
C GLY A 437 -10.28 29.35 -12.23
N GLY A 438 -11.54 29.73 -12.16
CA GLY A 438 -12.10 30.84 -12.92
C GLY A 438 -13.56 31.09 -12.60
N THR A 439 -14.28 31.73 -13.53
CA THR A 439 -15.72 31.83 -13.45
C THR A 439 -16.41 30.69 -14.23
N VAL A 440 -17.68 30.46 -13.97
CA VAL A 440 -18.49 29.54 -14.76
C VAL A 440 -18.42 29.86 -16.25
N ALA A 441 -18.43 31.13 -16.62
CA ALA A 441 -18.38 31.55 -18.01
C ALA A 441 -17.03 31.28 -18.70
N ASP A 442 -15.90 31.41 -17.94
CA ASP A 442 -14.56 31.30 -18.50
C ASP A 442 -14.06 29.86 -18.61
N LEU A 443 -14.51 29.01 -17.66
CA LEU A 443 -13.99 27.68 -17.46
C LEU A 443 -14.03 26.76 -18.70
N PRO A 444 -15.12 26.78 -19.54
CA PRO A 444 -15.14 25.99 -20.77
C PRO A 444 -14.04 26.37 -21.75
N THR A 445 -13.78 27.69 -21.91
CA THR A 445 -12.74 28.23 -22.82
C THR A 445 -11.34 27.86 -22.32
N GLN A 446 -11.10 28.00 -21.01
CA GLN A 446 -9.81 27.62 -20.41
C GLN A 446 -9.52 26.12 -20.57
N LEU A 447 -10.52 25.27 -20.37
CA LEU A 447 -10.40 23.81 -20.55
C LEU A 447 -10.26 23.41 -22.02
N ALA A 448 -10.81 24.21 -22.95
CA ALA A 448 -10.63 23.97 -24.41
C ALA A 448 -9.23 24.31 -24.87
N ALA A 449 -8.60 25.34 -24.29
CA ALA A 449 -7.23 25.74 -24.61
C ALA A 449 -6.19 24.70 -24.17
N ASP A 450 -6.48 23.97 -23.11
CA ASP A 450 -5.63 22.89 -22.56
C ASP A 450 -6.51 21.72 -22.12
N ALA A 451 -6.91 20.92 -23.10
CA ALA A 451 -7.92 19.88 -22.95
C ALA A 451 -7.51 18.81 -21.92
N PRO A 452 -8.39 18.48 -20.95
CA PRO A 452 -8.10 17.45 -19.96
C PRO A 452 -7.98 16.08 -20.64
N SER A 453 -6.94 15.34 -20.27
CA SER A 453 -6.66 13.99 -20.77
C SER A 453 -7.09 12.91 -19.77
N GLY A 454 -7.45 13.32 -18.55
CA GLY A 454 -7.83 12.45 -17.43
C GLY A 454 -9.25 12.70 -16.88
N PRO A 455 -9.60 12.01 -15.81
CA PRO A 455 -10.87 12.19 -15.13
C PRO A 455 -10.97 13.61 -14.54
N LEU A 456 -12.09 14.27 -14.82
CA LEU A 456 -12.38 15.64 -14.45
C LEU A 456 -13.59 15.74 -13.52
N VAL A 457 -13.48 16.56 -12.49
CA VAL A 457 -14.59 17.06 -11.67
C VAL A 457 -14.60 18.58 -11.73
N VAL A 458 -15.79 19.18 -11.83
CA VAL A 458 -15.98 20.63 -11.79
C VAL A 458 -16.81 21.00 -10.59
N MET A 459 -16.36 21.98 -9.81
CA MET A 459 -17.02 22.46 -8.61
C MET A 459 -17.41 23.93 -8.83
N ILE A 460 -18.69 24.25 -8.62
CA ILE A 460 -19.30 25.54 -8.90
C ILE A 460 -19.91 26.08 -7.61
N GLY A 461 -19.66 27.35 -7.30
CA GLY A 461 -20.33 28.02 -6.19
C GLY A 461 -19.48 29.04 -5.45
N ARG A 462 -20.15 29.88 -4.67
CA ARG A 462 -19.51 30.97 -3.90
C ARG A 462 -18.51 30.50 -2.84
N ALA A 463 -18.50 29.20 -2.49
CA ALA A 463 -17.51 28.63 -1.60
C ALA A 463 -16.07 28.77 -2.15
N PHE A 464 -15.92 28.84 -3.46
CA PHE A 464 -14.61 28.86 -4.14
C PHE A 464 -14.10 30.28 -4.45
N ALA A 465 -14.80 31.35 -4.07
CA ALA A 465 -14.45 32.71 -4.43
C ALA A 465 -13.01 33.09 -4.06
N GLU A 466 -12.63 32.88 -2.81
CA GLU A 466 -11.29 33.22 -2.30
C GLU A 466 -10.18 32.42 -2.98
N PHE A 467 -10.45 31.14 -3.30
CA PHE A 467 -9.51 30.31 -4.03
C PHE A 467 -9.26 30.85 -5.47
N VAL A 468 -10.34 31.20 -6.17
CA VAL A 468 -10.27 31.71 -7.54
C VAL A 468 -9.57 33.07 -7.58
N GLU A 469 -9.87 33.97 -6.64
CA GLU A 469 -9.21 35.28 -6.48
C GLU A 469 -7.70 35.12 -6.23
N ALA A 470 -7.31 34.23 -5.32
CA ALA A 470 -5.89 33.95 -5.03
C ALA A 470 -5.16 33.36 -6.23
N ALA A 471 -5.78 32.43 -6.95
CA ALA A 471 -5.21 31.83 -8.17
C ALA A 471 -5.03 32.87 -9.28
N ALA A 472 -5.98 33.77 -9.49
CA ALA A 472 -5.89 34.86 -10.46
C ALA A 472 -4.73 35.83 -10.15
N THR A 473 -4.54 36.17 -8.88
CA THR A 473 -3.44 37.02 -8.42
C THR A 473 -2.08 36.38 -8.64
N GLN A 474 -1.93 35.07 -8.36
CA GLN A 474 -0.69 34.33 -8.60
C GLN A 474 -0.35 34.23 -10.10
N ASN A 475 -1.34 33.99 -10.95
CA ASN A 475 -1.15 33.93 -12.40
C ASN A 475 -0.73 35.29 -12.98
N ALA A 476 -1.32 36.38 -12.50
CA ALA A 476 -0.94 37.75 -12.93
C ALA A 476 0.49 38.09 -12.52
N ALA A 477 0.90 37.74 -11.29
CA ALA A 477 2.27 37.94 -10.80
C ALA A 477 3.30 37.12 -11.60
N SER A 478 2.99 35.86 -11.92
CA SER A 478 3.84 34.98 -12.73
C SER A 478 4.00 35.49 -14.17
N ALA A 479 2.92 36.00 -14.79
CA ALA A 479 2.93 36.58 -16.11
C ALA A 479 3.77 37.88 -16.16
N ALA A 480 3.66 38.75 -15.13
CA ALA A 480 4.46 39.95 -15.01
C ALA A 480 5.96 39.65 -14.85
N LEU A 481 6.33 38.66 -14.06
CA LEU A 481 7.72 38.17 -13.88
C LEU A 481 8.30 37.61 -15.19
N SER A 482 7.49 36.88 -15.96
CA SER A 482 7.89 36.30 -17.24
C SER A 482 8.06 37.39 -18.33
N ALA A 483 7.24 38.42 -18.30
CA ALA A 483 7.38 39.59 -19.19
C ALA A 483 8.64 40.40 -18.86
N ALA A 484 8.92 40.61 -17.57
CA ALA A 484 10.12 41.33 -17.10
C ALA A 484 11.45 40.62 -17.42
N ARG A 485 11.43 39.28 -17.57
CA ARG A 485 12.62 38.49 -17.96
C ARG A 485 12.86 38.45 -19.48
N ARG A 486 11.97 38.95 -20.29
CA ARG A 486 12.09 39.01 -21.78
C ARG A 486 12.51 40.38 -22.31
N VAL A 487 12.65 41.37 -21.45
CA VAL A 487 13.22 42.71 -21.70
C VAL A 487 14.66 42.74 -21.15
#